data_451c8f746ef533cc3f343e71c10a5074
#
_entry.id   451c8f746ef533cc3f343e71c10a5074
#
_cell.length_a   1.000
_cell.length_b   1.000
_cell.length_c   1.000
_cell.angle_alpha   90.00
_cell.angle_beta   90.00
_cell.angle_gamma   90.00
#
_symmetry.space_group_name_H-M   'P 1'
#
loop_
_entity.id
_entity.type
_entity.pdbx_description
1 polymer ?
#
loop_
_entity_poly.entity_id
_entity_poly.type
_entity_poly.pdbx_seq_one_letter_code
_entity_poly.pdbx_strand_id
1 'polypeptide(L)'
;HDGATGKGEKEVRYRARIPEDGKFEVRISYTEGSNRDRKVPVLVRHADGEKLNYVDQTLRPPIDGSFISLGTYDFLAGDWNVVIISNGGTTAHVIADAVQLIPEGDDASSPPATTPPTESGRTQEQLALLEKRLDALQKTGSSPAMVIAAEDAQNPGDIPIALRGNAHESGPSAPRGFIKILRPGPAPVIAPKSSGRMELANRISSPENPLTARVFVNRIWHHLFGRGIVKSVDNFGQMGDSPSNPELLDHLSSLFIAEGWSTKALIRNIMLSRVYQLGSSSITAQASTDIENIYHWRQNHRRLQAEAIRDSILRVSGTLDERLGGNTVKAGTKTEYGYQFGGTRRSIYTP
;
A
#
# COMPACT_ATOMS: atom_id res chain seq x y z
N HIS A 1 6.20 -7.29 -12.70
CA HIS A 1 6.17 -7.14 -14.17
C HIS A 1 5.93 -5.67 -14.55
N ASP A 2 6.32 -5.30 -15.76
CA ASP A 2 6.28 -3.91 -16.24
C ASP A 2 4.90 -3.43 -16.73
N GLY A 3 3.89 -4.30 -16.78
CA GLY A 3 2.55 -3.98 -17.28
C GLY A 3 2.46 -3.73 -18.79
N ALA A 4 3.52 -4.07 -19.54
CA ALA A 4 3.69 -3.78 -20.97
C ALA A 4 3.60 -2.28 -21.33
N THR A 5 3.84 -1.39 -20.35
CA THR A 5 3.77 0.08 -20.50
C THR A 5 5.10 0.75 -20.14
N GLY A 6 5.35 1.98 -20.62
CA GLY A 6 6.58 2.73 -20.34
C GLY A 6 7.82 2.00 -20.85
N LYS A 7 7.81 1.59 -22.12
CA LYS A 7 8.92 0.83 -22.73
C LYS A 7 10.16 1.70 -22.84
N GLY A 8 11.29 1.15 -22.30
CA GLY A 8 12.55 1.88 -22.20
C GLY A 8 12.70 2.73 -20.93
N GLU A 9 11.66 2.87 -20.12
CA GLU A 9 11.68 3.72 -18.93
C GLU A 9 11.80 2.94 -17.62
N LYS A 10 11.56 1.62 -17.66
CA LYS A 10 11.53 0.77 -16.45
C LYS A 10 12.71 -0.18 -16.43
N GLU A 11 13.37 -0.23 -15.28
CA GLU A 11 14.44 -1.18 -15.00
C GLU A 11 14.37 -1.67 -13.56
N VAL A 12 14.84 -2.89 -13.33
CA VAL A 12 15.04 -3.48 -12.00
C VAL A 12 16.51 -3.73 -11.81
N ARG A 13 17.07 -3.25 -10.70
CA ARG A 13 18.47 -3.41 -10.33
C ARG A 13 18.59 -4.33 -9.13
N TYR A 14 19.29 -5.43 -9.29
CA TYR A 14 19.59 -6.35 -8.21
C TYR A 14 20.98 -6.04 -7.64
N ARG A 15 21.02 -5.78 -6.33
CA ARG A 15 22.24 -5.51 -5.58
C ARG A 15 22.63 -6.74 -4.79
N ALA A 16 23.91 -7.05 -4.80
CA ALA A 16 24.48 -8.09 -3.96
C ALA A 16 25.78 -7.61 -3.34
N ARG A 17 26.07 -8.07 -2.13
CA ARG A 17 27.38 -7.93 -1.49
C ARG A 17 28.17 -9.18 -1.75
N ILE A 18 29.31 -9.04 -2.44
CA ILE A 18 30.26 -10.10 -2.73
C ILE A 18 31.22 -10.18 -1.53
N PRO A 19 31.27 -11.32 -0.82
CA PRO A 19 32.06 -11.43 0.40
C PRO A 19 33.58 -11.45 0.15
N GLU A 20 34.00 -12.05 -0.96
CA GLU A 20 35.40 -12.20 -1.35
C GLU A 20 35.54 -12.21 -2.88
N ASP A 21 36.75 -11.89 -3.37
CA ASP A 21 37.04 -11.92 -4.81
C ASP A 21 36.90 -13.34 -5.36
N GLY A 22 36.22 -13.49 -6.50
CA GLY A 22 36.00 -14.82 -7.06
C GLY A 22 35.12 -14.84 -8.30
N LYS A 23 34.98 -16.04 -8.85
CA LYS A 23 34.06 -16.29 -9.97
C LYS A 23 32.72 -16.77 -9.46
N PHE A 24 31.69 -16.20 -10.01
CA PHE A 24 30.30 -16.54 -9.66
C PHE A 24 29.48 -16.77 -10.92
N GLU A 25 28.71 -17.85 -10.94
CA GLU A 25 27.67 -18.05 -11.94
C GLU A 25 26.47 -17.14 -11.57
N VAL A 26 26.04 -16.34 -12.53
CA VAL A 26 24.89 -15.44 -12.38
C VAL A 26 23.68 -16.09 -13.00
N ARG A 27 22.61 -16.29 -12.21
CA ARG A 27 21.33 -16.83 -12.64
C ARG A 27 20.20 -15.84 -12.38
N ILE A 28 19.21 -15.79 -13.28
CA ILE A 28 17.98 -15.02 -13.06
C ILE A 28 16.77 -15.93 -13.07
N SER A 29 15.75 -15.54 -12.30
CA SER A 29 14.45 -16.18 -12.24
C SER A 29 13.39 -15.31 -12.89
N TYR A 30 12.46 -15.95 -13.59
CA TYR A 30 11.26 -15.34 -14.12
C TYR A 30 10.17 -16.40 -14.32
N THR A 31 8.91 -15.96 -14.35
CA THR A 31 7.77 -16.83 -14.68
C THR A 31 7.49 -16.77 -16.18
N GLU A 32 7.55 -17.92 -16.85
CA GLU A 32 7.28 -18.05 -18.29
C GLU A 32 5.82 -17.71 -18.62
N GLY A 33 5.58 -17.32 -19.88
CA GLY A 33 4.22 -17.10 -20.37
C GLY A 33 4.17 -16.60 -21.81
N SER A 34 3.11 -16.96 -22.52
CA SER A 34 2.94 -16.58 -23.95
C SER A 34 2.83 -15.06 -24.18
N ASN A 35 2.53 -14.28 -23.13
CA ASN A 35 2.45 -12.84 -23.17
C ASN A 35 3.75 -12.14 -22.72
N ARG A 36 4.87 -12.90 -22.55
CA ARG A 36 6.18 -12.36 -22.21
C ARG A 36 6.97 -11.97 -23.45
N ASP A 37 8.03 -11.16 -23.24
CA ASP A 37 8.91 -10.76 -24.33
C ASP A 37 9.97 -11.84 -24.61
N ARG A 38 10.30 -12.00 -25.91
CA ARG A 38 11.30 -12.97 -26.36
C ARG A 38 12.73 -12.45 -26.32
N LYS A 39 12.92 -11.16 -26.08
CA LYS A 39 14.23 -10.51 -26.15
C LYS A 39 14.40 -9.49 -25.03
N VAL A 40 14.28 -9.98 -23.78
CA VAL A 40 14.44 -9.14 -22.61
C VAL A 40 15.91 -8.82 -22.38
N PRO A 41 16.34 -7.54 -22.38
CA PRO A 41 17.73 -7.17 -22.14
C PRO A 41 18.06 -7.29 -20.65
N VAL A 42 19.13 -8.04 -20.36
CA VAL A 42 19.65 -8.29 -19.02
C VAL A 42 21.15 -7.95 -19.00
N LEU A 43 21.50 -6.89 -18.31
CA LEU A 43 22.87 -6.44 -18.16
C LEU A 43 23.49 -7.06 -16.90
N VAL A 44 24.60 -7.73 -17.03
CA VAL A 44 25.44 -8.22 -15.91
C VAL A 44 26.64 -7.31 -15.76
N ARG A 45 26.88 -6.79 -14.56
CA ARG A 45 28.07 -6.01 -14.19
C ARG A 45 29.03 -6.91 -13.43
N HIS A 46 30.28 -6.97 -13.86
CA HIS A 46 31.35 -7.81 -13.30
C HIS A 46 32.68 -7.06 -13.29
N ALA A 47 33.74 -7.67 -12.75
CA ALA A 47 35.03 -7.01 -12.57
C ALA A 47 35.63 -6.47 -13.88
N ASP A 48 35.42 -7.16 -15.00
CA ASP A 48 35.98 -6.79 -16.32
C ASP A 48 35.03 -5.87 -17.12
N GLY A 49 33.91 -5.41 -16.54
CA GLY A 49 32.97 -4.49 -17.19
C GLY A 49 31.51 -4.92 -17.16
N GLU A 50 30.82 -4.74 -18.27
CA GLU A 50 29.38 -5.02 -18.38
C GLU A 50 29.12 -5.96 -19.57
N LYS A 51 28.25 -6.95 -19.39
CA LYS A 51 27.79 -7.83 -20.45
C LYS A 51 26.29 -7.82 -20.59
N LEU A 52 25.82 -7.50 -21.78
CA LEU A 52 24.41 -7.52 -22.14
C LEU A 52 24.01 -8.90 -22.66
N ASN A 53 23.03 -9.52 -22.02
CA ASN A 53 22.41 -10.76 -22.42
C ASN A 53 20.96 -10.51 -22.83
N TYR A 54 20.41 -11.42 -23.64
CA TYR A 54 18.99 -11.38 -23.99
C TYR A 54 18.32 -12.68 -23.58
N VAL A 55 17.18 -12.59 -22.93
CA VAL A 55 16.45 -13.73 -22.36
C VAL A 55 15.06 -13.82 -22.98
N ASP A 56 14.71 -15.01 -23.51
CA ASP A 56 13.36 -15.31 -23.98
C ASP A 56 12.52 -15.78 -22.79
N GLN A 57 11.64 -14.90 -22.29
CA GLN A 57 10.78 -15.19 -21.16
C GLN A 57 9.47 -15.91 -21.56
N THR A 58 9.30 -16.27 -22.82
CA THR A 58 8.21 -17.16 -23.25
C THR A 58 8.51 -18.63 -23.00
N LEU A 59 9.78 -18.96 -22.77
CA LEU A 59 10.26 -20.31 -22.52
C LEU A 59 10.42 -20.56 -21.03
N ARG A 60 10.14 -21.80 -20.60
CA ARG A 60 10.36 -22.21 -19.23
C ARG A 60 11.86 -22.19 -18.89
N PRO A 61 12.25 -21.58 -17.75
CA PRO A 61 13.65 -21.57 -17.33
C PRO A 61 14.21 -23.01 -17.17
N PRO A 62 15.42 -23.28 -17.71
CA PRO A 62 15.94 -24.65 -17.81
C PRO A 62 16.44 -25.22 -16.48
N ILE A 63 16.80 -24.39 -15.49
CA ILE A 63 17.33 -24.84 -14.19
C ILE A 63 16.17 -24.91 -13.21
N ASP A 64 15.77 -26.10 -12.83
CA ASP A 64 14.66 -26.42 -11.88
C ASP A 64 13.32 -25.75 -12.26
N GLY A 65 13.14 -25.40 -13.53
CA GLY A 65 11.96 -24.69 -14.01
C GLY A 65 11.81 -23.27 -13.46
N SER A 66 12.85 -22.74 -12.84
CA SER A 66 12.84 -21.45 -12.13
C SER A 66 13.97 -20.51 -12.54
N PHE A 67 15.14 -21.00 -12.94
CA PHE A 67 16.31 -20.19 -13.24
C PHE A 67 16.89 -20.43 -14.64
N ILE A 68 17.50 -19.39 -15.20
CA ILE A 68 18.38 -19.46 -16.38
C ILE A 68 19.74 -18.87 -16.02
N SER A 69 20.82 -19.54 -16.47
CA SER A 69 22.17 -19.05 -16.32
C SER A 69 22.48 -17.97 -17.36
N LEU A 70 23.11 -16.89 -16.92
CA LEU A 70 23.63 -15.83 -17.78
C LEU A 70 25.13 -16.00 -18.03
N GLY A 71 25.78 -16.96 -17.36
CA GLY A 71 27.19 -17.25 -17.42
C GLY A 71 27.93 -17.01 -16.11
N THR A 72 29.23 -17.34 -16.11
CA THR A 72 30.14 -17.15 -14.97
C THR A 72 30.98 -15.90 -15.20
N TYR A 73 31.13 -15.08 -14.16
CA TYR A 73 31.85 -13.80 -14.22
C TYR A 73 32.72 -13.60 -12.98
N ASP A 74 33.79 -12.84 -13.14
CA ASP A 74 34.66 -12.43 -12.04
C ASP A 74 34.08 -11.24 -11.29
N PHE A 75 34.04 -11.31 -9.95
CA PHE A 75 33.62 -10.23 -9.06
C PHE A 75 34.71 -9.94 -8.03
N LEU A 76 34.89 -8.67 -7.70
CA LEU A 76 35.67 -8.24 -6.55
C LEU A 76 34.78 -8.11 -5.32
N ALA A 77 35.36 -8.29 -4.13
CA ALA A 77 34.64 -8.09 -2.87
C ALA A 77 34.05 -6.69 -2.77
N GLY A 78 32.81 -6.59 -2.32
CA GLY A 78 32.11 -5.31 -2.18
C GLY A 78 30.64 -5.35 -2.59
N ASP A 79 30.02 -4.16 -2.65
CA ASP A 79 28.62 -3.99 -3.02
C ASP A 79 28.48 -3.72 -4.52
N TRP A 80 27.75 -4.58 -5.20
CA TRP A 80 27.57 -4.53 -6.65
C TRP A 80 26.09 -4.39 -7.05
N ASN A 81 25.82 -3.62 -8.12
CA ASN A 81 24.58 -3.77 -8.89
C ASN A 81 24.79 -4.89 -9.92
N VAL A 82 24.64 -6.13 -9.51
CA VAL A 82 25.06 -7.31 -10.28
C VAL A 82 24.29 -7.48 -11.57
N VAL A 83 22.95 -7.32 -11.51
CA VAL A 83 22.07 -7.53 -12.66
C VAL A 83 21.10 -6.37 -12.79
N ILE A 84 20.94 -5.90 -14.02
CA ILE A 84 19.95 -4.89 -14.38
C ILE A 84 19.07 -5.49 -15.48
N ILE A 85 17.77 -5.61 -15.22
CA ILE A 85 16.78 -6.06 -16.18
C ILE A 85 15.99 -4.84 -16.63
N SER A 86 15.98 -4.58 -17.93
CA SER A 86 15.28 -3.42 -18.52
C SER A 86 14.15 -3.89 -19.45
N ASN A 87 13.14 -3.05 -19.60
CA ASN A 87 12.11 -3.22 -20.62
C ASN A 87 12.40 -2.44 -21.92
N GLY A 88 13.62 -1.94 -22.10
CA GLY A 88 14.06 -1.24 -23.30
C GLY A 88 14.07 -2.15 -24.53
N GLY A 89 13.47 -1.70 -25.62
CA GLY A 89 13.39 -2.46 -26.87
C GLY A 89 12.47 -3.69 -26.84
N THR A 90 11.67 -3.87 -25.77
CA THR A 90 10.70 -4.96 -25.65
C THR A 90 9.31 -4.52 -26.09
N THR A 91 8.48 -5.46 -26.53
CA THR A 91 7.10 -5.18 -27.00
C THR A 91 6.03 -5.84 -26.14
N ALA A 92 6.43 -6.84 -25.34
CA ALA A 92 5.55 -7.62 -24.47
C ALA A 92 5.95 -7.47 -22.99
N HIS A 93 5.32 -8.21 -22.09
CA HIS A 93 5.61 -8.11 -20.64
C HIS A 93 7.01 -8.59 -20.29
N VAL A 94 7.66 -7.89 -19.37
CA VAL A 94 8.95 -8.26 -18.78
C VAL A 94 8.75 -8.61 -17.30
N ILE A 95 9.31 -9.75 -16.89
CA ILE A 95 9.31 -10.26 -15.52
C ILE A 95 10.72 -10.23 -14.94
N ALA A 96 10.83 -9.90 -13.66
CA ALA A 96 12.06 -9.90 -12.90
C ALA A 96 11.74 -10.36 -11.47
N ASP A 97 12.02 -11.65 -11.18
CA ASP A 97 11.64 -12.25 -9.89
C ASP A 97 12.84 -12.31 -8.93
N ALA A 98 13.93 -12.98 -9.30
CA ALA A 98 15.10 -13.15 -8.44
C ALA A 98 16.42 -13.22 -9.23
N VAL A 99 17.54 -12.99 -8.53
CA VAL A 99 18.90 -13.22 -9.01
C VAL A 99 19.64 -14.10 -8.02
N GLN A 100 20.39 -15.07 -8.51
CA GLN A 100 21.22 -15.97 -7.73
C GLN A 100 22.67 -15.87 -8.20
N LEU A 101 23.60 -15.83 -7.24
CA LEU A 101 25.03 -15.87 -7.45
C LEU A 101 25.56 -17.14 -6.81
N ILE A 102 26.26 -17.99 -7.58
CA ILE A 102 26.81 -19.26 -7.12
C ILE A 102 28.32 -19.19 -7.30
N PRO A 103 29.14 -19.33 -6.23
CA PRO A 103 30.59 -19.38 -6.35
C PRO A 103 31.04 -20.55 -7.24
N GLU A 104 32.05 -20.33 -8.10
CA GLU A 104 32.68 -21.40 -8.89
C GLU A 104 33.55 -22.25 -7.94
N GLY A 105 33.13 -23.48 -7.67
CA GLY A 105 33.81 -24.39 -6.75
C GLY A 105 32.87 -25.09 -5.77
N ASP A 106 31.68 -24.58 -5.55
CA ASP A 106 30.59 -25.37 -4.97
C ASP A 106 29.97 -26.20 -6.10
N ASP A 107 30.46 -27.41 -6.28
CA ASP A 107 29.92 -28.38 -7.22
C ASP A 107 28.43 -28.61 -6.99
N ALA A 108 27.63 -27.80 -7.66
CA ALA A 108 26.30 -28.22 -8.03
C ALA A 108 26.44 -29.19 -9.21
N SER A 109 27.03 -30.36 -8.92
CA SER A 109 27.05 -31.47 -9.85
C SER A 109 25.61 -31.73 -10.29
N SER A 110 25.38 -31.57 -11.59
CA SER A 110 24.19 -32.08 -12.26
C SER A 110 23.98 -33.52 -11.81
N PRO A 111 22.83 -33.88 -11.23
CA PRO A 111 22.55 -35.27 -11.00
C PRO A 111 22.35 -35.94 -12.37
N PRO A 112 22.97 -37.10 -12.62
CA PRO A 112 22.64 -37.89 -13.80
C PRO A 112 21.14 -38.24 -13.75
N ALA A 113 20.51 -38.23 -14.91
CA ALA A 113 19.16 -38.71 -15.08
C ALA A 113 19.05 -40.14 -14.56
N THR A 114 18.56 -40.29 -13.36
CA THR A 114 18.21 -41.59 -12.77
C THR A 114 16.90 -41.46 -12.03
N THR A 115 15.99 -42.33 -12.37
CA THR A 115 14.75 -42.77 -11.72
C THR A 115 14.50 -42.23 -10.33
N PRO A 116 13.24 -41.82 -9.97
CA PRO A 116 12.95 -41.28 -8.66
C PRO A 116 13.37 -42.25 -7.57
N PRO A 117 14.20 -41.84 -6.61
CA PRO A 117 14.51 -42.70 -5.48
C PRO A 117 13.25 -42.85 -4.64
N THR A 118 12.87 -44.07 -4.44
CA THR A 118 11.90 -44.53 -3.45
C THR A 118 12.12 -43.80 -2.12
N GLU A 119 11.04 -43.35 -1.50
CA GLU A 119 10.98 -42.53 -0.27
C GLU A 119 11.58 -43.14 1.02
N SER A 120 12.51 -44.07 0.94
CA SER A 120 13.07 -44.83 2.07
C SER A 120 14.53 -44.49 2.42
N GLY A 121 14.94 -43.20 2.44
CA GLY A 121 16.32 -42.83 2.77
C GLY A 121 16.52 -41.61 3.64
N ARG A 122 15.46 -40.88 4.01
CA ARG A 122 15.59 -39.78 4.98
C ARG A 122 15.38 -40.36 6.37
N THR A 123 16.49 -40.53 7.09
CA THR A 123 16.43 -41.04 8.46
C THR A 123 15.55 -40.15 9.33
N GLN A 124 14.75 -40.74 10.21
CA GLN A 124 13.94 -40.05 11.21
C GLN A 124 14.76 -38.97 11.98
N GLU A 125 16.07 -39.21 12.14
CA GLU A 125 17.02 -38.25 12.75
C GLU A 125 17.18 -36.96 11.95
N GLN A 126 17.21 -37.03 10.61
CA GLN A 126 17.29 -35.84 9.76
C GLN A 126 15.98 -35.02 9.81
N LEU A 127 14.84 -35.70 9.84
CA LEU A 127 13.55 -35.05 10.04
C LEU A 127 13.47 -34.36 11.40
N ALA A 128 13.84 -35.05 12.48
CA ALA A 128 13.85 -34.47 13.83
C ALA A 128 14.82 -33.28 13.96
N LEU A 129 15.97 -33.34 13.26
CA LEU A 129 16.93 -32.21 13.22
C LEU A 129 16.36 -31.00 12.47
N LEU A 130 15.69 -31.23 11.35
CA LEU A 130 15.06 -30.17 10.56
C LEU A 130 13.88 -29.55 11.31
N GLU A 131 13.04 -30.36 11.97
CA GLU A 131 11.95 -29.89 12.83
C GLU A 131 12.46 -29.04 14.00
N LYS A 132 13.53 -29.50 14.67
CA LYS A 132 14.18 -28.75 15.75
C LYS A 132 14.77 -27.42 15.25
N ARG A 133 15.32 -27.41 14.04
CA ARG A 133 15.84 -26.19 13.41
C ARG A 133 14.73 -25.24 12.99
N LEU A 134 13.64 -25.76 12.47
CA LEU A 134 12.44 -24.99 12.15
C LEU A 134 11.82 -24.34 13.40
N ASP A 135 11.68 -25.13 14.49
CA ASP A 135 11.17 -24.64 15.77
C ASP A 135 12.09 -23.58 16.40
N ALA A 136 13.41 -23.76 16.27
CA ALA A 136 14.39 -22.75 16.68
C ALA A 136 14.29 -21.46 15.86
N LEU A 137 14.11 -21.57 14.54
CA LEU A 137 13.95 -20.42 13.65
C LEU A 137 12.63 -19.72 13.88
N GLN A 138 11.54 -20.45 14.17
CA GLN A 138 10.26 -19.88 14.54
C GLN A 138 10.29 -19.14 15.89
N LYS A 139 11.10 -19.64 16.85
CA LYS A 139 11.29 -19.00 18.17
C LYS A 139 12.24 -17.80 18.15
N THR A 140 13.24 -17.81 17.27
CA THR A 140 14.25 -16.75 17.16
C THR A 140 13.91 -15.73 16.06
N GLY A 141 13.09 -16.12 15.09
CA GLY A 141 12.58 -15.20 14.07
C GLY A 141 11.74 -14.11 14.72
N SER A 142 11.99 -12.85 14.39
CA SER A 142 11.07 -11.78 14.78
C SER A 142 9.71 -12.10 14.15
N SER A 143 8.68 -12.34 14.96
CA SER A 143 7.33 -12.45 14.43
C SER A 143 7.02 -11.21 13.61
N PRO A 144 6.57 -11.35 12.36
CA PRO A 144 6.14 -10.19 11.59
C PRO A 144 5.05 -9.45 12.38
N ALA A 145 5.04 -8.13 12.26
CA ALA A 145 4.00 -7.34 12.90
C ALA A 145 2.64 -7.80 12.36
N MET A 146 1.82 -8.38 13.24
CA MET A 146 0.49 -8.85 12.90
C MET A 146 -0.51 -7.71 13.08
N VAL A 147 -1.43 -7.57 12.13
CA VAL A 147 -2.55 -6.65 12.20
C VAL A 147 -3.86 -7.42 12.05
N ILE A 148 -4.90 -6.90 12.69
CA ILE A 148 -6.25 -7.42 12.45
C ILE A 148 -6.65 -7.02 11.03
N ALA A 149 -6.98 -8.01 10.20
CA ALA A 149 -7.40 -7.82 8.83
C ALA A 149 -8.72 -8.56 8.57
N ALA A 150 -9.48 -8.07 7.58
CA ALA A 150 -10.67 -8.77 7.12
C ALA A 150 -10.26 -9.82 6.08
N GLU A 151 -10.79 -11.03 6.23
CA GLU A 151 -10.63 -12.14 5.31
C GLU A 151 -11.99 -12.56 4.73
N ASP A 152 -12.00 -13.06 3.52
CA ASP A 152 -13.22 -13.57 2.91
C ASP A 152 -13.66 -14.87 3.61
N ALA A 153 -14.97 -15.04 3.81
CA ALA A 153 -15.50 -16.31 4.24
C ALA A 153 -15.15 -17.42 3.23
N GLN A 154 -15.05 -18.67 3.68
CA GLN A 154 -14.76 -19.81 2.80
C GLN A 154 -15.75 -19.94 1.64
N ASN A 155 -17.01 -19.60 1.87
CA ASN A 155 -18.07 -19.62 0.88
C ASN A 155 -18.80 -18.27 0.88
N PRO A 156 -18.24 -17.22 0.24
CA PRO A 156 -18.92 -15.95 0.15
C PRO A 156 -20.13 -16.05 -0.77
N GLY A 157 -21.25 -15.48 -0.36
CA GLY A 157 -22.51 -15.58 -1.09
C GLY A 157 -23.42 -14.39 -0.84
N ASP A 158 -24.53 -14.37 -1.55
CA ASP A 158 -25.61 -13.41 -1.30
C ASP A 158 -26.34 -13.79 -0.02
N ILE A 159 -26.79 -12.81 0.74
CA ILE A 159 -27.52 -13.00 1.99
C ILE A 159 -29.01 -12.70 1.81
N PRO A 160 -29.91 -13.38 2.53
CA PRO A 160 -31.32 -13.05 2.49
C PRO A 160 -31.62 -11.72 3.20
N ILE A 161 -32.68 -11.08 2.77
CA ILE A 161 -33.21 -9.89 3.45
C ILE A 161 -33.82 -10.33 4.78
N ALA A 162 -33.38 -9.73 5.89
CA ALA A 162 -33.98 -9.94 7.20
C ALA A 162 -35.36 -9.26 7.23
N LEU A 163 -36.44 -10.05 7.29
CA LEU A 163 -37.81 -9.52 7.30
C LEU A 163 -38.05 -8.71 8.59
N ARG A 164 -38.50 -7.47 8.43
CA ARG A 164 -38.71 -6.52 9.54
C ARG A 164 -37.47 -6.31 10.42
N GLY A 165 -36.27 -6.57 9.88
CA GLY A 165 -35.01 -6.47 10.64
C GLY A 165 -34.74 -7.69 11.55
N ASN A 166 -35.57 -8.73 11.53
CA ASN A 166 -35.34 -9.94 12.31
C ASN A 166 -34.37 -10.88 11.58
N ALA A 167 -33.19 -11.08 12.14
CA ALA A 167 -32.16 -11.95 11.57
C ALA A 167 -32.55 -13.42 11.46
N HIS A 168 -33.57 -13.87 12.20
CA HIS A 168 -34.08 -15.23 12.19
C HIS A 168 -35.21 -15.46 11.16
N GLU A 169 -35.73 -14.39 10.57
CA GLU A 169 -36.78 -14.46 9.53
C GLU A 169 -36.20 -14.06 8.17
N SER A 170 -35.78 -15.06 7.41
CA SER A 170 -35.16 -14.87 6.10
C SER A 170 -36.21 -14.63 5.01
N GLY A 171 -36.08 -13.53 4.30
CA GLY A 171 -36.83 -13.21 3.09
C GLY A 171 -36.08 -13.65 1.82
N PRO A 172 -36.39 -13.05 0.66
CA PRO A 172 -35.68 -13.30 -0.59
C PRO A 172 -34.18 -13.00 -0.48
N SER A 173 -33.35 -13.76 -1.21
CA SER A 173 -31.92 -13.46 -1.31
C SER A 173 -31.69 -12.11 -2.02
N ALA A 174 -30.84 -11.27 -1.44
CA ALA A 174 -30.44 -9.99 -2.03
C ALA A 174 -29.08 -10.16 -2.71
N PRO A 175 -28.99 -9.93 -4.04
CA PRO A 175 -27.70 -9.99 -4.72
C PRO A 175 -26.78 -8.89 -4.19
N ARG A 176 -25.50 -9.25 -3.97
CA ARG A 176 -24.46 -8.29 -3.60
C ARG A 176 -24.32 -7.21 -4.66
N GLY A 177 -24.13 -5.99 -4.26
CA GLY A 177 -24.07 -4.87 -5.19
C GLY A 177 -23.78 -3.55 -4.49
N PHE A 178 -23.95 -2.47 -5.21
CA PHE A 178 -23.77 -1.11 -4.72
C PHE A 178 -25.08 -0.32 -4.78
N ILE A 179 -25.19 0.76 -4.01
CA ILE A 179 -26.37 1.62 -3.95
C ILE A 179 -26.71 2.13 -5.36
N LYS A 180 -27.92 1.82 -5.85
CA LYS A 180 -28.30 2.07 -7.25
C LYS A 180 -28.22 3.54 -7.66
N ILE A 181 -28.64 4.47 -6.78
CA ILE A 181 -28.62 5.92 -7.04
C ILE A 181 -27.21 6.50 -7.21
N LEU A 182 -26.19 5.84 -6.63
CA LEU A 182 -24.79 6.25 -6.72
C LEU A 182 -24.02 5.43 -7.77
N ARG A 183 -24.72 4.66 -8.59
CA ARG A 183 -24.12 3.75 -9.53
C ARG A 183 -24.41 4.15 -10.96
N PRO A 184 -23.50 4.84 -11.67
CA PRO A 184 -23.59 4.93 -13.10
C PRO A 184 -23.36 3.55 -13.73
N GLY A 185 -24.27 3.12 -14.61
CA GLY A 185 -24.18 1.86 -15.36
C GLY A 185 -24.67 0.60 -14.62
N PRO A 186 -24.44 -0.59 -15.20
CA PRO A 186 -24.94 -1.87 -14.70
C PRO A 186 -24.28 -2.28 -13.38
N ALA A 187 -24.91 -3.22 -12.67
CA ALA A 187 -24.33 -3.80 -11.46
C ALA A 187 -23.01 -4.52 -11.79
N PRO A 188 -21.97 -4.40 -10.95
CA PRO A 188 -20.76 -5.18 -11.14
C PRO A 188 -21.08 -6.67 -11.03
N VAL A 189 -20.49 -7.47 -11.91
CA VAL A 189 -20.57 -8.93 -11.81
C VAL A 189 -19.55 -9.38 -10.77
N ILE A 190 -20.03 -9.88 -9.64
CA ILE A 190 -19.19 -10.43 -8.56
C ILE A 190 -18.96 -11.90 -8.85
N ALA A 191 -17.68 -12.32 -8.92
CA ALA A 191 -17.33 -13.71 -9.17
C ALA A 191 -17.90 -14.63 -8.05
N PRO A 192 -18.35 -15.85 -8.36
CA PRO A 192 -19.01 -16.74 -7.39
C PRO A 192 -18.21 -17.03 -6.11
N LYS A 193 -16.87 -17.03 -6.20
CA LYS A 193 -15.95 -17.29 -5.09
C LYS A 193 -15.35 -16.01 -4.48
N SER A 194 -15.82 -14.82 -4.87
CA SER A 194 -15.38 -13.52 -4.34
C SER A 194 -16.42 -12.97 -3.39
N SER A 195 -16.00 -12.30 -2.35
CA SER A 195 -16.91 -11.58 -1.43
C SER A 195 -17.52 -10.31 -2.04
N GLY A 196 -16.93 -9.75 -3.09
CA GLY A 196 -17.31 -8.47 -3.68
C GLY A 196 -16.68 -7.26 -2.98
N ARG A 197 -15.79 -7.45 -2.01
CA ARG A 197 -15.12 -6.33 -1.31
C ARG A 197 -14.25 -5.48 -2.23
N MET A 198 -13.59 -6.10 -3.22
CA MET A 198 -12.78 -5.38 -4.19
C MET A 198 -13.65 -4.53 -5.12
N GLU A 199 -14.77 -5.09 -5.59
CA GLU A 199 -15.74 -4.39 -6.42
C GLU A 199 -16.36 -3.21 -5.65
N LEU A 200 -16.66 -3.39 -4.37
CA LEU A 200 -17.13 -2.33 -3.49
C LEU A 200 -16.07 -1.24 -3.31
N ALA A 201 -14.83 -1.62 -3.03
CA ALA A 201 -13.72 -0.68 -2.87
C ALA A 201 -13.49 0.16 -4.14
N ASN A 202 -13.44 -0.49 -5.29
CA ASN A 202 -13.30 0.17 -6.58
C ASN A 202 -14.45 1.13 -6.87
N ARG A 203 -15.67 0.79 -6.43
CA ARG A 203 -16.84 1.66 -6.62
C ARG A 203 -16.81 2.86 -5.68
N ILE A 204 -16.43 2.68 -4.43
CA ILE A 204 -16.27 3.78 -3.48
C ILE A 204 -15.20 4.76 -3.95
N SER A 205 -14.06 4.27 -4.43
CA SER A 205 -12.93 5.09 -4.90
C SER A 205 -13.04 5.56 -6.34
N SER A 206 -14.13 5.21 -7.04
CA SER A 206 -14.34 5.63 -8.44
C SER A 206 -14.47 7.15 -8.55
N PRO A 207 -13.82 7.79 -9.53
CA PRO A 207 -14.03 9.20 -9.85
C PRO A 207 -15.49 9.53 -10.21
N GLU A 208 -16.23 8.54 -10.67
CA GLU A 208 -17.66 8.66 -11.00
C GLU A 208 -18.59 8.64 -9.78
N ASN A 209 -18.06 8.28 -8.60
CA ASN A 209 -18.83 8.34 -7.36
C ASN A 209 -18.99 9.80 -6.92
N PRO A 210 -20.21 10.36 -6.94
CA PRO A 210 -20.41 11.78 -6.68
C PRO A 210 -20.14 12.19 -5.23
N LEU A 211 -20.10 11.24 -4.30
CA LEU A 211 -20.02 11.55 -2.86
C LEU A 211 -18.60 11.43 -2.30
N THR A 212 -17.82 10.43 -2.70
CA THR A 212 -16.54 10.15 -2.02
C THR A 212 -15.62 11.35 -1.98
N ALA A 213 -15.38 11.99 -3.13
CA ALA A 213 -14.51 13.16 -3.19
C ALA A 213 -15.11 14.35 -2.43
N ARG A 214 -16.42 14.62 -2.58
CA ARG A 214 -17.10 15.74 -1.89
C ARG A 214 -17.07 15.59 -0.37
N VAL A 215 -17.38 14.39 0.14
CA VAL A 215 -17.34 14.13 1.59
C VAL A 215 -15.93 14.28 2.12
N PHE A 216 -14.92 13.74 1.42
CA PHE A 216 -13.54 13.84 1.84
C PHE A 216 -13.02 15.27 1.86
N VAL A 217 -13.25 16.01 0.77
CA VAL A 217 -12.90 17.44 0.67
C VAL A 217 -13.58 18.26 1.76
N ASN A 218 -14.87 18.03 2.00
CA ASN A 218 -15.61 18.73 3.06
C ASN A 218 -15.06 18.44 4.46
N ARG A 219 -14.62 17.21 4.74
CA ARG A 219 -13.94 16.87 6.00
C ARG A 219 -12.61 17.58 6.16
N ILE A 220 -11.78 17.62 5.10
CA ILE A 220 -10.53 18.38 5.13
C ILE A 220 -10.81 19.87 5.37
N TRP A 221 -11.79 20.46 4.66
CA TRP A 221 -12.21 21.83 4.85
C TRP A 221 -12.68 22.09 6.30
N HIS A 222 -13.51 21.20 6.84
CA HIS A 222 -13.95 21.27 8.24
C HIS A 222 -12.77 21.24 9.22
N HIS A 223 -11.79 20.37 9.01
CA HIS A 223 -10.60 20.32 9.86
C HIS A 223 -9.75 21.58 9.76
N LEU A 224 -9.70 22.23 8.61
CA LEU A 224 -8.90 23.46 8.43
C LEU A 224 -9.62 24.70 8.94
N PHE A 225 -10.92 24.84 8.71
CA PHE A 225 -11.70 26.04 9.05
C PHE A 225 -12.58 25.91 10.29
N GLY A 226 -12.78 24.69 10.82
CA GLY A 226 -13.67 24.42 11.95
C GLY A 226 -15.15 24.24 11.59
N ARG A 227 -15.51 24.52 10.33
CA ARG A 227 -16.86 24.30 9.76
C ARG A 227 -16.69 23.76 8.35
N GLY A 228 -17.50 22.78 7.95
CA GLY A 228 -17.53 22.28 6.58
C GLY A 228 -18.24 23.26 5.63
N ILE A 229 -17.98 23.14 4.35
CA ILE A 229 -18.80 23.77 3.29
C ILE A 229 -20.22 23.22 3.39
N VAL A 230 -20.38 21.93 3.66
CA VAL A 230 -21.59 21.29 4.17
C VAL A 230 -21.44 21.18 5.68
N LYS A 231 -22.31 21.82 6.44
CA LYS A 231 -22.23 21.90 7.91
C LYS A 231 -22.40 20.52 8.56
N SER A 232 -23.32 19.70 8.05
CA SER A 232 -23.56 18.32 8.48
C SER A 232 -22.49 17.39 7.89
N VAL A 233 -21.27 17.41 8.44
CA VAL A 233 -20.06 16.74 7.89
C VAL A 233 -20.25 15.24 7.67
N ASP A 234 -21.05 14.58 8.51
CA ASP A 234 -21.32 13.15 8.45
C ASP A 234 -22.66 12.79 7.79
N ASN A 235 -23.39 13.81 7.28
CA ASN A 235 -24.66 13.60 6.61
C ASN A 235 -24.75 14.42 5.32
N PHE A 236 -24.55 13.76 4.19
CA PHE A 236 -24.69 14.31 2.84
C PHE A 236 -25.98 13.82 2.16
N GLY A 237 -26.90 13.23 2.93
CA GLY A 237 -28.20 12.77 2.45
C GLY A 237 -29.24 13.86 2.46
N GLN A 238 -30.47 13.46 2.16
CA GLN A 238 -31.63 14.38 2.07
C GLN A 238 -31.91 15.16 3.38
N MET A 239 -31.54 14.60 4.52
CA MET A 239 -31.68 15.23 5.83
C MET A 239 -30.42 16.01 6.27
N GLY A 240 -29.43 16.13 5.41
CA GLY A 240 -28.23 16.93 5.65
C GLY A 240 -28.40 18.38 5.22
N ASP A 241 -27.44 19.22 5.62
CA ASP A 241 -27.42 20.63 5.20
C ASP A 241 -26.98 20.74 3.72
N SER A 242 -27.48 21.76 3.05
CA SER A 242 -26.99 22.15 1.74
C SER A 242 -25.60 22.80 1.86
N PRO A 243 -24.74 22.64 0.86
CA PRO A 243 -23.45 23.32 0.85
C PRO A 243 -23.61 24.83 0.80
N SER A 244 -22.84 25.56 1.62
CA SER A 244 -22.82 27.03 1.62
C SER A 244 -22.26 27.61 0.33
N ASN A 245 -21.41 26.85 -0.36
CA ASN A 245 -20.84 27.16 -1.67
C ASN A 245 -20.69 25.86 -2.49
N PRO A 246 -21.71 25.50 -3.29
CA PRO A 246 -21.69 24.27 -4.10
C PRO A 246 -20.57 24.26 -5.12
N GLU A 247 -20.33 25.39 -5.79
CA GLU A 247 -19.31 25.52 -6.83
C GLU A 247 -17.89 25.29 -6.28
N LEU A 248 -17.61 25.82 -5.09
CA LEU A 248 -16.34 25.60 -4.41
C LEU A 248 -16.13 24.13 -4.05
N LEU A 249 -17.18 23.48 -3.52
CA LEU A 249 -17.12 22.06 -3.17
C LEU A 249 -16.86 21.20 -4.40
N ASP A 250 -17.52 21.48 -5.51
CA ASP A 250 -17.38 20.77 -6.77
C ASP A 250 -16.00 21.00 -7.40
N HIS A 251 -15.52 22.25 -7.38
CA HIS A 251 -14.20 22.60 -7.86
C HIS A 251 -13.10 21.85 -7.09
N LEU A 252 -13.12 21.92 -5.77
CA LEU A 252 -12.12 21.24 -4.92
C LEU A 252 -12.20 19.71 -5.06
N SER A 253 -13.39 19.16 -5.24
CA SER A 253 -13.59 17.72 -5.43
C SER A 253 -13.01 17.26 -6.78
N SER A 254 -13.27 18.01 -7.85
CA SER A 254 -12.70 17.72 -9.18
C SER A 254 -11.19 17.86 -9.19
N LEU A 255 -10.66 18.89 -8.53
CA LEU A 255 -9.22 19.09 -8.38
C LEU A 255 -8.56 17.94 -7.61
N PHE A 256 -9.17 17.50 -6.50
CA PHE A 256 -8.71 16.39 -5.69
C PHE A 256 -8.60 15.09 -6.48
N ILE A 257 -9.60 14.78 -7.32
CA ILE A 257 -9.58 13.63 -8.24
C ILE A 257 -8.46 13.80 -9.28
N ALA A 258 -8.38 14.97 -9.92
CA ALA A 258 -7.38 15.26 -10.96
C ALA A 258 -5.93 15.17 -10.44
N GLU A 259 -5.69 15.54 -9.19
CA GLU A 259 -4.39 15.44 -8.50
C GLU A 259 -4.14 14.03 -7.90
N GLY A 260 -4.84 13.00 -8.35
CA GLY A 260 -4.63 11.61 -7.95
C GLY A 260 -4.98 11.32 -6.49
N TRP A 261 -6.02 11.95 -5.96
CA TRP A 261 -6.52 11.77 -4.58
C TRP A 261 -5.47 12.15 -3.51
N SER A 262 -4.61 13.13 -3.83
CA SER A 262 -3.53 13.57 -2.94
C SER A 262 -4.04 14.48 -1.82
N THR A 263 -4.21 13.93 -0.61
CA THR A 263 -4.58 14.70 0.59
C THR A 263 -3.61 15.85 0.86
N LYS A 264 -2.31 15.64 0.64
CA LYS A 264 -1.28 16.67 0.87
C LYS A 264 -1.40 17.82 -0.12
N ALA A 265 -1.66 17.52 -1.40
CA ALA A 265 -1.87 18.54 -2.42
C ALA A 265 -3.13 19.37 -2.11
N LEU A 266 -4.25 18.72 -1.78
CA LEU A 266 -5.49 19.38 -1.39
C LEU A 266 -5.29 20.33 -0.19
N ILE A 267 -4.67 19.85 0.90
CA ILE A 267 -4.38 20.66 2.08
C ILE A 267 -3.50 21.86 1.70
N ARG A 268 -2.45 21.65 0.89
CA ARG A 268 -1.57 22.71 0.43
C ARG A 268 -2.32 23.77 -0.37
N ASN A 269 -3.15 23.36 -1.31
CA ASN A 269 -3.95 24.28 -2.13
C ASN A 269 -4.89 25.13 -1.28
N ILE A 270 -5.57 24.52 -0.30
CA ILE A 270 -6.45 25.24 0.62
C ILE A 270 -5.66 26.22 1.51
N MET A 271 -4.56 25.76 2.12
CA MET A 271 -3.78 26.58 3.06
C MET A 271 -3.04 27.75 2.37
N LEU A 272 -2.68 27.61 1.10
CA LEU A 272 -2.09 28.71 0.31
C LEU A 272 -3.15 29.68 -0.24
N SER A 273 -4.42 29.34 -0.12
CA SER A 273 -5.51 30.22 -0.54
C SER A 273 -5.60 31.48 0.34
N ARG A 274 -6.05 32.56 -0.28
CA ARG A 274 -6.23 33.83 0.45
C ARG A 274 -7.21 33.70 1.60
N VAL A 275 -8.24 32.87 1.47
CA VAL A 275 -9.27 32.69 2.51
C VAL A 275 -8.71 32.05 3.78
N TYR A 276 -7.74 31.11 3.65
CA TYR A 276 -7.10 30.49 4.81
C TYR A 276 -6.15 31.45 5.54
N GLN A 277 -5.60 32.42 4.81
CA GLN A 277 -4.63 33.42 5.34
C GLN A 277 -5.29 34.66 5.92
N LEU A 278 -6.64 34.71 5.98
CA LEU A 278 -7.35 35.80 6.61
C LEU A 278 -7.06 35.87 8.12
N GLY A 279 -7.02 37.08 8.65
CA GLY A 279 -6.97 37.32 10.09
C GLY A 279 -8.26 36.91 10.78
N SER A 280 -8.18 36.68 12.10
CA SER A 280 -9.33 36.30 12.93
C SER A 280 -10.04 37.50 13.58
N SER A 281 -9.57 38.74 13.34
CA SER A 281 -10.16 39.96 13.90
C SER A 281 -11.60 40.16 13.42
N SER A 282 -12.48 40.57 14.32
CA SER A 282 -13.87 40.87 13.99
C SER A 282 -13.99 42.30 13.42
N ILE A 283 -14.69 42.40 12.29
CA ILE A 283 -15.10 43.68 11.70
C ILE A 283 -16.61 43.80 11.92
N THR A 284 -17.08 44.82 12.63
CA THR A 284 -18.43 44.96 13.11
C THR A 284 -19.49 44.91 11.99
N ALA A 285 -19.19 45.50 10.83
CA ALA A 285 -20.12 45.51 9.69
C ALA A 285 -20.36 44.11 9.10
N GLN A 286 -19.30 43.30 8.93
CA GLN A 286 -19.41 41.92 8.44
C GLN A 286 -20.01 41.00 9.50
N ALA A 287 -19.68 41.22 10.77
CA ALA A 287 -20.21 40.44 11.88
C ALA A 287 -21.72 40.57 12.06
N SER A 288 -22.32 41.73 11.72
CA SER A 288 -23.75 41.91 11.76
C SER A 288 -24.49 41.19 10.62
N THR A 289 -23.84 40.97 9.48
CA THR A 289 -24.40 40.34 8.29
C THR A 289 -24.23 38.82 8.29
N ASP A 290 -23.07 38.33 8.69
CA ASP A 290 -22.71 36.89 8.74
C ASP A 290 -22.07 36.57 10.08
N ILE A 291 -22.87 36.44 11.11
CA ILE A 291 -22.45 36.14 12.50
C ILE A 291 -21.70 34.78 12.56
N GLU A 292 -22.22 33.79 11.86
CA GLU A 292 -21.66 32.42 11.85
C GLU A 292 -20.42 32.26 10.95
N ASN A 293 -20.00 33.34 10.25
CA ASN A 293 -18.89 33.32 9.32
C ASN A 293 -19.02 32.22 8.26
N ILE A 294 -20.21 32.06 7.69
CA ILE A 294 -20.55 31.04 6.69
C ILE A 294 -19.72 31.26 5.40
N TYR A 295 -19.53 32.52 5.05
CA TYR A 295 -18.80 32.97 3.84
C TYR A 295 -17.32 33.25 4.07
N HIS A 296 -16.79 32.87 5.24
CA HIS A 296 -15.38 32.97 5.57
C HIS A 296 -14.77 34.39 5.35
N TRP A 297 -15.43 35.43 5.83
CA TRP A 297 -14.90 36.81 5.78
C TRP A 297 -13.75 37.03 6.76
N ARG A 298 -13.54 36.14 7.73
CA ARG A 298 -12.42 36.07 8.65
C ARG A 298 -12.02 34.62 8.92
N GLN A 299 -10.87 34.40 9.55
CA GLN A 299 -10.54 33.07 10.09
C GLN A 299 -11.34 32.80 11.37
N ASN A 300 -11.86 31.58 11.53
CA ASN A 300 -12.59 31.18 12.73
C ASN A 300 -11.64 31.03 13.92
N HIS A 301 -12.06 31.49 15.10
CA HIS A 301 -11.39 31.14 16.34
C HIS A 301 -11.60 29.67 16.64
N ARG A 302 -10.49 28.95 16.86
CA ARG A 302 -10.52 27.53 17.20
C ARG A 302 -9.65 27.26 18.40
N ARG A 303 -10.20 26.49 19.35
CA ARG A 303 -9.38 25.95 20.42
C ARG A 303 -8.50 24.83 19.86
N LEU A 304 -7.22 24.83 20.22
CA LEU A 304 -6.33 23.71 19.90
C LEU A 304 -6.79 22.45 20.65
N GLN A 305 -6.63 21.31 20.00
CA GLN A 305 -6.83 20.00 20.62
C GLN A 305 -5.74 19.75 21.69
N ALA A 306 -6.05 18.92 22.68
CA ALA A 306 -5.13 18.64 23.78
C ALA A 306 -3.79 18.06 23.30
N GLU A 307 -3.84 17.21 22.27
CA GLU A 307 -2.67 16.62 21.63
C GLU A 307 -1.75 17.68 21.02
N ALA A 308 -2.35 18.64 20.30
CA ALA A 308 -1.59 19.73 19.69
C ALA A 308 -0.98 20.67 20.74
N ILE A 309 -1.70 20.92 21.86
CA ILE A 309 -1.17 21.73 22.98
C ILE A 309 0.01 21.00 23.61
N ARG A 310 -0.14 19.71 23.93
CA ARG A 310 0.93 18.90 24.53
C ARG A 310 2.16 18.84 23.62
N ASP A 311 1.99 18.54 22.34
CA ASP A 311 3.09 18.47 21.38
C ASP A 311 3.79 19.83 21.24
N SER A 312 3.04 20.93 21.28
CA SER A 312 3.60 22.29 21.26
C SER A 312 4.44 22.58 22.51
N ILE A 313 3.97 22.19 23.70
CA ILE A 313 4.71 22.33 24.95
C ILE A 313 6.03 21.54 24.88
N LEU A 314 5.97 20.27 24.46
CA LEU A 314 7.17 19.45 24.28
C LEU A 314 8.13 20.01 23.24
N ARG A 315 7.62 20.59 22.17
CA ARG A 315 8.44 21.20 21.12
C ARG A 315 9.16 22.46 21.64
N VAL A 316 8.43 23.35 22.31
CA VAL A 316 9.01 24.60 22.85
C VAL A 316 10.02 24.34 23.94
N SER A 317 9.77 23.32 24.79
CA SER A 317 10.74 22.89 25.82
C SER A 317 11.96 22.13 25.27
N GLY A 318 11.98 21.81 23.97
CA GLY A 318 13.07 21.04 23.35
C GLY A 318 13.11 19.55 23.75
N THR A 319 12.04 19.03 24.38
CA THR A 319 11.99 17.65 24.86
C THR A 319 11.21 16.70 23.94
N LEU A 320 10.62 17.20 22.85
CA LEU A 320 9.85 16.40 21.92
C LEU A 320 10.72 15.34 21.23
N ASP A 321 10.35 14.08 21.40
CA ASP A 321 10.92 12.96 20.67
C ASP A 321 10.16 12.77 19.34
N GLU A 322 10.81 13.09 18.24
CA GLU A 322 10.22 13.06 16.88
C GLU A 322 10.30 11.69 16.18
N ARG A 323 10.78 10.64 16.85
CA ARG A 323 10.88 9.30 16.25
C ARG A 323 9.52 8.81 15.76
N LEU A 324 9.50 8.30 14.54
CA LEU A 324 8.32 7.75 13.88
C LEU A 324 8.21 6.24 14.10
N GLY A 325 6.97 5.75 14.14
CA GLY A 325 6.68 4.32 14.22
C GLY A 325 6.81 3.73 15.63
N GLY A 326 6.68 2.41 15.73
CA GLY A 326 6.66 1.66 16.98
C GLY A 326 5.28 1.59 17.65
N ASN A 327 5.19 0.76 18.69
CA ASN A 327 3.94 0.55 19.41
C ASN A 327 3.58 1.77 20.26
N THR A 328 2.28 2.07 20.32
CA THR A 328 1.72 3.09 21.22
C THR A 328 1.65 2.59 22.66
N VAL A 329 1.50 1.28 22.85
CA VAL A 329 1.39 0.62 24.15
C VAL A 329 2.67 -0.19 24.43
N LYS A 330 3.22 -0.07 25.63
CA LYS A 330 4.40 -0.86 26.04
C LYS A 330 4.07 -2.35 26.08
N ALA A 331 5.01 -3.18 25.60
CA ALA A 331 4.89 -4.63 25.72
C ALA A 331 4.68 -5.04 27.18
N GLY A 332 3.71 -5.95 27.41
CA GLY A 332 3.37 -6.42 28.75
C GLY A 332 2.35 -5.59 29.52
N THR A 333 1.80 -4.52 28.94
CA THR A 333 0.66 -3.79 29.51
C THR A 333 -0.56 -4.71 29.57
N LYS A 334 -1.02 -5.05 30.79
CA LYS A 334 -2.10 -6.03 31.02
C LYS A 334 -3.47 -5.40 31.29
N THR A 335 -3.55 -4.09 31.43
CA THR A 335 -4.78 -3.41 31.84
C THR A 335 -5.25 -2.44 30.79
N GLU A 336 -6.54 -2.47 30.51
CA GLU A 336 -7.22 -1.57 29.55
C GLU A 336 -7.16 -0.09 29.97
N TYR A 337 -6.91 0.21 31.25
CA TYR A 337 -6.97 1.55 31.84
C TYR A 337 -5.68 1.99 32.57
N GLY A 338 -4.59 1.26 32.40
CA GLY A 338 -3.33 1.54 33.12
C GLY A 338 -2.28 2.30 32.32
N TYR A 339 -2.68 3.09 31.34
CA TYR A 339 -1.74 3.79 30.46
C TYR A 339 -1.05 4.96 31.17
N GLN A 340 0.27 5.04 31.02
CA GLN A 340 1.06 6.17 31.48
C GLN A 340 1.38 7.10 30.32
N PHE A 341 0.91 8.34 30.41
CA PHE A 341 1.07 9.38 29.39
C PHE A 341 2.35 10.22 29.54
N GLY A 342 3.29 9.81 30.39
CA GLY A 342 4.51 10.55 30.74
C GLY A 342 5.62 10.55 29.68
N GLY A 343 5.40 10.00 28.50
CA GLY A 343 6.41 9.99 27.44
C GLY A 343 6.60 11.35 26.75
N THR A 344 7.74 11.54 26.11
CA THR A 344 8.07 12.78 25.36
C THR A 344 7.79 12.65 23.86
N ARG A 345 7.28 11.51 23.40
CA ARG A 345 6.89 11.30 21.99
C ARG A 345 5.66 12.12 21.62
N ARG A 346 5.46 12.34 20.31
CA ARG A 346 4.24 12.97 19.79
C ARG A 346 2.99 12.29 20.33
N SER A 347 1.95 13.05 20.58
CA SER A 347 0.68 12.56 21.15
C SER A 347 0.01 11.47 20.32
N ILE A 348 0.25 11.40 19.00
CA ILE A 348 -0.21 10.31 18.14
C ILE A 348 0.36 8.94 18.57
N TYR A 349 1.43 8.90 19.36
CA TYR A 349 2.05 7.68 19.90
C TYR A 349 1.76 7.48 21.38
N THR A 350 0.85 8.24 21.95
CA THR A 350 0.30 7.98 23.28
C THR A 350 -0.91 7.06 23.18
N PRO A 351 -1.09 6.12 24.14
CA PRO A 351 -2.23 5.20 24.15
C PRO A 351 -3.55 5.94 24.27
#